data_0e1db67a5e2c6f8ad65fbf5ab6b0a345
#
_entry.id   0e1db67a5e2c6f8ad65fbf5ab6b0a345
#
_cell.length_a   1.000
_cell.length_b   1.000
_cell.length_c   1.000
_cell.angle_alpha   90.00
_cell.angle_beta   90.00
_cell.angle_gamma   90.00
#
_symmetry.space_group_name_H-M   'P 1'
#
loop_
_entity.id
_entity.type
_entity.pdbx_description
1 polymer ?
#
loop_
_entity_poly.entity_id
_entity_poly.type
_entity_poly.pdbx_seq_one_letter_code
_entity_poly.pdbx_strand_id
1 'polypeptide(L)'
;MTRGMTDVSFVKEDGTVIEGKDFEKLCRAMASMETAILDLERRGINLRAHSQRVNFETGRLPVYHVVVGTQEHWFTTRAELDQYLKENEDLSVDDANSNSAVADQAVESAAAESTETEDTDETKISINEFYEVRTINTGLKDLSDLGFTVDSLLPQDRTGIQIARYSVRHGGEDSTNTIGIEDLRGLLGAIRAAGEKGMSITRFKGLGEMNAEELRETTLDPNNRTLIKVSMANAADADDMFRILMGDKVEPRREFIEKHALDVKNLDI
;
A
#
# COMPACT_ATOMS: atom_id res chain seq x y z
N MET A 1 -17.87 6.90 -1.41
CA MET A 1 -17.36 6.69 -2.78
C MET A 1 -18.45 6.72 -3.86
N THR A 2 -19.63 6.13 -3.66
CA THR A 2 -20.66 6.00 -4.70
C THR A 2 -21.31 7.29 -5.17
N ARG A 3 -21.40 8.35 -4.37
CA ARG A 3 -22.05 9.62 -4.75
C ARG A 3 -21.26 10.48 -5.75
N GLY A 4 -19.97 10.27 -5.91
CA GLY A 4 -19.11 11.03 -6.85
C GLY A 4 -18.86 10.31 -8.17
N MET A 5 -19.42 9.12 -8.39
CA MET A 5 -19.10 8.27 -9.55
C MET A 5 -20.19 8.28 -10.65
N THR A 6 -21.32 8.95 -10.43
CA THR A 6 -22.46 8.90 -11.36
C THR A 6 -22.21 9.63 -12.68
N ASP A 7 -21.26 10.58 -12.69
CA ASP A 7 -20.96 11.40 -13.88
C ASP A 7 -19.47 11.35 -14.24
N VAL A 8 -18.80 10.24 -13.92
CA VAL A 8 -17.37 10.05 -14.22
C VAL A 8 -17.21 8.94 -15.24
N SER A 9 -16.49 9.23 -16.29
CA SER A 9 -16.08 8.25 -17.31
C SER A 9 -14.58 8.17 -17.43
N PHE A 10 -14.09 6.96 -17.72
CA PHE A 10 -12.69 6.70 -17.97
C PHE A 10 -12.48 6.39 -19.45
N VAL A 11 -11.54 7.06 -20.07
CA VAL A 11 -11.23 6.88 -21.49
C VAL A 11 -9.87 6.23 -21.62
N LYS A 12 -9.83 5.11 -22.33
CA LYS A 12 -8.60 4.38 -22.67
C LYS A 12 -7.82 5.10 -23.80
N GLU A 13 -6.59 4.66 -24.00
CA GLU A 13 -5.71 5.11 -25.08
C GLU A 13 -6.32 4.92 -26.48
N ASP A 14 -7.07 3.82 -26.67
CA ASP A 14 -7.79 3.49 -27.92
C ASP A 14 -9.11 4.28 -28.11
N GLY A 15 -9.44 5.18 -27.19
CA GLY A 15 -10.68 5.94 -27.19
C GLY A 15 -11.89 5.21 -26.60
N THR A 16 -11.73 3.95 -26.15
CA THR A 16 -12.80 3.21 -25.50
C THR A 16 -13.19 3.87 -24.16
N VAL A 17 -14.48 4.06 -23.95
CA VAL A 17 -15.01 4.67 -22.72
C VAL A 17 -15.52 3.58 -21.78
N ILE A 18 -15.08 3.63 -20.53
CA ILE A 18 -15.53 2.76 -19.45
C ILE A 18 -16.37 3.58 -18.47
N GLU A 19 -17.62 3.16 -18.24
CA GLU A 19 -18.59 3.86 -17.41
C GLU A 19 -19.39 2.89 -16.53
N GLY A 20 -20.11 3.42 -15.56
CA GLY A 20 -21.07 2.68 -14.74
C GLY A 20 -20.41 1.53 -13.95
N LYS A 21 -20.93 0.33 -14.10
CA LYS A 21 -20.47 -0.85 -13.33
C LYS A 21 -19.05 -1.28 -13.65
N ASP A 22 -18.62 -1.15 -14.88
CA ASP A 22 -17.27 -1.51 -15.30
C ASP A 22 -16.25 -0.52 -14.75
N PHE A 23 -16.61 0.77 -14.71
CA PHE A 23 -15.80 1.78 -14.04
C PHE A 23 -15.72 1.55 -12.52
N GLU A 24 -16.83 1.18 -11.90
CA GLU A 24 -16.84 0.81 -10.48
C GLU A 24 -15.95 -0.43 -10.20
N LYS A 25 -15.99 -1.45 -11.07
CA LYS A 25 -15.11 -2.62 -11.00
C LYS A 25 -13.65 -2.23 -11.11
N LEU A 26 -13.32 -1.37 -12.08
CA LEU A 26 -11.97 -0.81 -12.26
C LEU A 26 -11.48 -0.09 -11.00
N CYS A 27 -12.28 0.79 -10.45
CA CYS A 27 -11.93 1.55 -9.23
C CYS A 27 -11.73 0.63 -8.02
N ARG A 28 -12.57 -0.40 -7.85
CA ARG A 28 -12.42 -1.38 -6.76
C ARG A 28 -11.15 -2.20 -6.90
N ALA A 29 -10.85 -2.68 -8.10
CA ALA A 29 -9.62 -3.42 -8.37
C ALA A 29 -8.40 -2.56 -8.05
N MET A 30 -8.37 -1.31 -8.50
CA MET A 30 -7.29 -0.38 -8.21
C MET A 30 -7.16 -0.08 -6.70
N ALA A 31 -8.29 0.14 -6.00
CA ALA A 31 -8.28 0.42 -4.56
C ALA A 31 -7.75 -0.77 -3.73
N SER A 32 -8.04 -2.00 -4.15
CA SER A 32 -7.50 -3.19 -3.48
C SER A 32 -6.00 -3.36 -3.66
N MET A 33 -5.46 -2.91 -4.79
CA MET A 33 -4.04 -3.05 -5.13
C MET A 33 -3.17 -1.87 -4.66
N GLU A 34 -3.75 -0.67 -4.45
CA GLU A 34 -3.01 0.57 -4.14
C GLU A 34 -2.05 0.36 -2.96
N THR A 35 -2.55 -0.15 -1.85
CA THR A 35 -1.74 -0.41 -0.65
C THR A 35 -0.71 -1.51 -0.89
N ALA A 36 -1.12 -2.60 -1.54
CA ALA A 36 -0.23 -3.74 -1.81
C ALA A 36 0.96 -3.35 -2.71
N ILE A 37 0.73 -2.50 -3.71
CA ILE A 37 1.80 -1.98 -4.58
C ILE A 37 2.76 -1.09 -3.78
N LEU A 38 2.23 -0.20 -2.94
CA LEU A 38 3.05 0.67 -2.10
C LEU A 38 3.88 -0.13 -1.09
N ASP A 39 3.31 -1.16 -0.48
CA ASP A 39 4.01 -2.00 0.49
C ASP A 39 5.10 -2.84 -0.18
N LEU A 40 4.84 -3.36 -1.39
CA LEU A 40 5.85 -4.04 -2.20
C LEU A 40 7.04 -3.11 -2.53
N GLU A 41 6.75 -1.85 -2.93
CA GLU A 41 7.78 -0.86 -3.23
C GLU A 41 8.55 -0.44 -1.97
N ARG A 42 7.90 -0.33 -0.79
CA ARG A 42 8.57 -0.08 0.50
C ARG A 42 9.54 -1.19 0.90
N ARG A 43 9.26 -2.43 0.48
CA ARG A 43 10.20 -3.56 0.64
C ARG A 43 11.36 -3.53 -0.35
N GLY A 44 11.46 -2.48 -1.18
CA GLY A 44 12.53 -2.31 -2.16
C GLY A 44 12.30 -3.05 -3.48
N ILE A 45 11.11 -3.63 -3.71
CA ILE A 45 10.79 -4.36 -4.93
C ILE A 45 10.08 -3.42 -5.90
N ASN A 46 10.75 -3.07 -6.99
CA ASN A 46 10.16 -2.22 -8.03
C ASN A 46 9.19 -3.05 -8.88
N LEU A 47 7.92 -2.58 -8.96
CA LEU A 47 6.88 -3.25 -9.75
C LEU A 47 7.28 -3.43 -11.23
N ARG A 48 8.00 -2.46 -11.82
CA ARG A 48 8.50 -2.56 -13.21
C ARG A 48 9.48 -3.71 -13.40
N ALA A 49 10.46 -3.84 -12.50
CA ALA A 49 11.41 -4.95 -12.57
C ALA A 49 10.73 -6.30 -12.32
N HIS A 50 9.73 -6.32 -11.43
CA HIS A 50 8.97 -7.51 -11.10
C HIS A 50 8.03 -7.92 -12.25
N SER A 51 7.45 -6.97 -12.98
CA SER A 51 6.57 -7.22 -14.12
C SER A 51 7.26 -7.90 -15.31
N GLN A 52 8.58 -7.76 -15.43
CA GLN A 52 9.36 -8.48 -16.47
C GLN A 52 9.35 -10.00 -16.26
N ARG A 53 8.99 -10.46 -15.05
CA ARG A 53 8.91 -11.86 -14.67
C ARG A 53 7.49 -12.41 -14.68
N VAL A 54 6.55 -11.68 -15.32
CA VAL A 54 5.16 -12.11 -15.42
C VAL A 54 5.06 -13.44 -16.18
N ASN A 55 4.23 -14.35 -15.70
CA ASN A 55 3.91 -15.55 -16.44
C ASN A 55 2.98 -15.17 -17.61
N PHE A 56 3.46 -15.30 -18.83
CA PHE A 56 2.75 -14.87 -20.05
C PHE A 56 1.44 -15.65 -20.30
N GLU A 57 1.33 -16.91 -19.80
CA GLU A 57 0.12 -17.71 -19.98
C GLU A 57 -0.98 -17.28 -19.02
N THR A 58 -0.63 -16.96 -17.78
CA THR A 58 -1.60 -16.66 -16.72
C THR A 58 -1.75 -15.15 -16.45
N GLY A 59 -0.84 -14.31 -16.96
CA GLY A 59 -0.79 -12.88 -16.67
C GLY A 59 -0.46 -12.54 -15.21
N ARG A 60 0.02 -13.52 -14.42
CA ARG A 60 0.30 -13.37 -12.99
C ARG A 60 1.76 -13.06 -12.73
N LEU A 61 1.98 -12.26 -11.70
CA LEU A 61 3.31 -11.98 -11.15
C LEU A 61 3.75 -13.12 -10.22
N PRO A 62 5.06 -13.45 -10.19
CA PRO A 62 5.58 -14.47 -9.28
C PRO A 62 5.48 -14.01 -7.81
N VAL A 63 5.04 -14.94 -6.96
CA VAL A 63 4.84 -14.72 -5.51
C VAL A 63 6.05 -15.18 -4.71
N TYR A 64 6.75 -16.18 -5.20
CA TYR A 64 7.88 -16.79 -4.49
C TYR A 64 9.18 -16.52 -5.23
N HIS A 65 10.19 -16.10 -4.49
CA HIS A 65 11.56 -15.94 -4.94
C HIS A 65 12.46 -16.88 -4.16
N VAL A 66 13.11 -17.79 -4.87
CA VAL A 66 14.01 -18.79 -4.31
C VAL A 66 15.42 -18.50 -4.82
N VAL A 67 16.36 -18.38 -3.91
CA VAL A 67 17.77 -18.19 -4.22
C VAL A 67 18.50 -19.46 -3.80
N VAL A 68 19.19 -20.09 -4.75
CA VAL A 68 20.02 -21.28 -4.54
C VAL A 68 21.43 -20.93 -4.96
N GLY A 69 22.30 -20.68 -3.98
CA GLY A 69 23.64 -20.15 -4.24
C GLY A 69 23.59 -18.82 -4.99
N THR A 70 23.97 -18.82 -6.29
CA THR A 70 23.92 -17.63 -7.16
C THR A 70 22.75 -17.62 -8.14
N GLN A 71 21.90 -18.65 -8.12
CA GLN A 71 20.76 -18.78 -9.04
C GLN A 71 19.48 -18.30 -8.39
N GLU A 72 18.69 -17.53 -9.15
CA GLU A 72 17.37 -17.04 -8.74
C GLU A 72 16.29 -17.77 -9.51
N HIS A 73 15.30 -18.27 -8.77
CA HIS A 73 14.11 -18.92 -9.33
C HIS A 73 12.86 -18.21 -8.83
N TRP A 74 11.87 -18.08 -9.73
CA TRP A 74 10.66 -17.34 -9.47
C TRP A 74 9.44 -18.22 -9.75
N PHE A 75 8.52 -18.33 -8.77
CA PHE A 75 7.34 -19.18 -8.89
C PHE A 75 6.06 -18.37 -8.62
N THR A 76 5.04 -18.65 -9.42
CA THR A 76 3.76 -17.97 -9.32
C THR A 76 2.84 -18.63 -8.30
N THR A 77 2.95 -19.95 -8.15
CA THR A 77 2.09 -20.76 -7.28
C THR A 77 2.91 -21.55 -6.26
N ARG A 78 2.26 -21.88 -5.14
CA ARG A 78 2.86 -22.77 -4.12
C ARG A 78 3.14 -24.16 -4.68
N ALA A 79 2.29 -24.65 -5.56
CA ALA A 79 2.46 -25.98 -6.17
C ALA A 79 3.72 -26.06 -7.03
N GLU A 80 4.03 -25.02 -7.81
CA GLU A 80 5.27 -24.93 -8.59
C GLU A 80 6.51 -24.93 -7.68
N LEU A 81 6.44 -24.17 -6.57
CA LEU A 81 7.52 -24.14 -5.58
C LEU A 81 7.72 -25.51 -4.93
N ASP A 82 6.64 -26.16 -4.48
CA ASP A 82 6.70 -27.45 -3.81
C ASP A 82 7.20 -28.57 -4.77
N GLN A 83 6.89 -28.47 -6.07
CA GLN A 83 7.42 -29.36 -7.08
C GLN A 83 8.94 -29.14 -7.25
N TYR A 84 9.38 -27.89 -7.35
CA TYR A 84 10.79 -27.54 -7.47
C TYR A 84 11.61 -28.03 -6.25
N LEU A 85 11.07 -27.87 -5.04
CA LEU A 85 11.72 -28.34 -3.82
C LEU A 85 11.83 -29.87 -3.76
N LYS A 86 10.82 -30.61 -4.26
CA LYS A 86 10.86 -32.08 -4.35
C LYS A 86 11.89 -32.58 -5.37
N GLU A 87 12.03 -31.89 -6.48
CA GLU A 87 13.01 -32.23 -7.52
C GLU A 87 14.45 -31.94 -7.08
N ASN A 88 14.61 -31.13 -6.03
CA ASN A 88 15.90 -30.70 -5.48
C ASN A 88 15.99 -31.02 -3.97
N GLU A 89 15.60 -32.24 -3.56
CA GLU A 89 15.57 -32.67 -2.14
C GLU A 89 16.96 -32.65 -1.45
N ASP A 90 18.03 -32.63 -2.22
CA ASP A 90 19.41 -32.57 -1.70
C ASP A 90 19.81 -31.19 -1.15
N LEU A 91 18.91 -30.18 -1.23
CA LEU A 91 19.16 -28.81 -0.80
C LEU A 91 18.57 -28.57 0.59
N SER A 92 19.41 -28.17 1.55
CA SER A 92 18.95 -27.81 2.89
C SER A 92 18.22 -26.47 2.89
N VAL A 93 16.97 -26.44 3.40
CA VAL A 93 16.16 -25.22 3.53
C VAL A 93 16.51 -24.54 4.85
N ASP A 94 17.09 -23.34 4.81
CA ASP A 94 17.19 -22.49 6.00
C ASP A 94 15.82 -21.89 6.33
N ASP A 95 15.17 -22.37 7.38
CA ASP A 95 13.88 -21.87 7.92
C ASP A 95 13.99 -20.46 8.57
N ALA A 96 15.07 -19.75 8.35
CA ALA A 96 15.32 -18.46 8.95
C ALA A 96 14.92 -17.31 8.03
N ASN A 97 13.66 -17.13 7.71
CA ASN A 97 13.12 -15.79 7.48
C ASN A 97 11.59 -15.68 7.29
N SER A 98 10.85 -16.00 8.30
CA SER A 98 9.53 -15.43 8.48
C SER A 98 9.66 -14.15 9.32
N ASN A 99 9.79 -13.01 8.72
CA ASN A 99 9.86 -11.68 9.35
C ASN A 99 11.28 -11.12 9.54
N SER A 100 11.76 -10.34 8.59
CA SER A 100 12.58 -9.19 8.99
C SER A 100 12.40 -8.02 8.01
N ALA A 101 11.83 -6.96 8.53
CA ALA A 101 12.02 -5.62 8.03
C ALA A 101 13.53 -5.33 8.01
N VAL A 102 14.10 -5.10 6.85
CA VAL A 102 15.48 -4.62 6.75
C VAL A 102 15.42 -3.11 6.89
N ALA A 103 15.69 -2.65 8.11
CA ALA A 103 16.15 -1.28 8.35
C ALA A 103 17.65 -1.22 8.06
N ASP A 104 17.98 -0.34 7.16
CA ASP A 104 19.18 0.50 7.04
C ASP A 104 20.38 0.14 7.96
N GLN A 105 21.50 -0.29 7.38
CA GLN A 105 22.82 -0.02 7.94
C GLN A 105 23.82 0.30 6.83
N ALA A 106 24.23 1.56 6.88
CA ALA A 106 25.35 2.09 6.14
C ALA A 106 26.69 1.53 6.63
N VAL A 107 27.50 1.23 5.67
CA VAL A 107 28.97 1.25 5.59
C VAL A 107 29.73 1.65 6.88
N GLU A 108 30.53 0.70 7.43
CA GLU A 108 31.86 1.05 7.91
C GLU A 108 32.81 -0.17 7.82
N SER A 109 33.94 0.07 7.22
CA SER A 109 35.04 -0.85 6.97
C SER A 109 35.84 -1.15 8.24
N ALA A 110 36.19 -2.41 8.49
CA ALA A 110 37.44 -2.73 9.13
C ALA A 110 37.85 -4.19 8.83
N ALA A 111 39.03 -4.34 8.36
CA ALA A 111 39.74 -5.58 8.11
C ALA A 111 40.04 -6.32 9.40
N ALA A 112 39.91 -7.67 9.40
CA ALA A 112 40.86 -8.57 10.07
C ALA A 112 40.54 -10.04 9.80
N GLU A 113 41.56 -10.70 9.26
CA GLU A 113 42.03 -12.07 9.52
C GLU A 113 41.18 -13.28 9.11
N SER A 114 41.76 -13.90 8.12
CA SER A 114 41.60 -15.27 7.63
C SER A 114 41.69 -16.34 8.72
N THR A 115 40.66 -17.16 8.82
CA THR A 115 40.79 -18.56 9.24
C THR A 115 40.09 -19.41 8.21
N GLU A 116 40.87 -20.13 7.43
CA GLU A 116 40.43 -21.19 6.53
C GLU A 116 39.79 -22.30 7.36
N THR A 117 38.51 -22.44 7.28
CA THR A 117 37.79 -23.68 7.57
C THR A 117 37.18 -24.13 6.24
N GLU A 118 37.60 -25.32 5.80
CA GLU A 118 37.00 -26.03 4.68
C GLU A 118 35.52 -26.24 4.98
N ASP A 119 34.67 -25.35 4.44
CA ASP A 119 33.22 -25.49 4.44
C ASP A 119 32.83 -26.33 3.24
N THR A 120 32.31 -27.50 3.50
CA THR A 120 31.43 -28.22 2.59
C THR A 120 30.30 -27.25 2.18
N ASP A 121 30.32 -26.87 0.93
CA ASP A 121 29.34 -25.97 0.27
C ASP A 121 27.96 -26.68 0.20
N GLU A 122 27.28 -26.78 1.37
CA GLU A 122 25.88 -27.12 1.44
C GLU A 122 25.12 -25.95 0.84
N THR A 123 24.55 -26.15 -0.34
CA THR A 123 23.85 -25.11 -1.11
C THR A 123 22.63 -24.64 -0.32
N LYS A 124 22.77 -23.52 0.37
CA LYS A 124 21.69 -22.93 1.17
C LYS A 124 20.60 -22.38 0.27
N ILE A 125 19.35 -22.73 0.58
CA ILE A 125 18.18 -22.18 -0.09
C ILE A 125 17.58 -21.05 0.76
N SER A 126 17.40 -19.88 0.16
CA SER A 126 16.62 -18.79 0.73
C SER A 126 15.30 -18.65 -0.02
N ILE A 127 14.17 -18.72 0.70
CA ILE A 127 12.82 -18.59 0.14
C ILE A 127 12.21 -17.30 0.65
N ASN A 128 11.91 -16.37 -0.27
CA ASN A 128 11.20 -15.13 0.04
C ASN A 128 9.78 -15.18 -0.54
N GLU A 129 8.79 -14.92 0.27
CA GLU A 129 7.40 -14.82 -0.14
C GLU A 129 6.93 -13.37 -0.15
N PHE A 130 6.29 -12.96 -1.26
CA PHE A 130 5.71 -11.62 -1.45
C PHE A 130 4.19 -11.70 -1.33
N TYR A 131 3.67 -11.57 -0.11
CA TYR A 131 2.23 -11.65 0.17
C TYR A 131 1.43 -10.58 -0.59
N GLU A 132 2.02 -9.40 -0.75
CA GLU A 132 1.43 -8.26 -1.45
C GLU A 132 1.10 -8.62 -2.90
N VAL A 133 1.96 -9.42 -3.53
CA VAL A 133 1.77 -9.87 -4.93
C VAL A 133 0.52 -10.72 -5.10
N ARG A 134 0.08 -11.45 -4.08
CA ARG A 134 -1.19 -12.20 -4.13
C ARG A 134 -2.38 -11.26 -4.32
N THR A 135 -2.40 -10.14 -3.57
CA THR A 135 -3.43 -9.12 -3.71
C THR A 135 -3.37 -8.44 -5.07
N ILE A 136 -2.15 -8.12 -5.54
CA ILE A 136 -1.93 -7.55 -6.86
C ILE A 136 -2.43 -8.51 -7.96
N ASN A 137 -2.11 -9.80 -7.89
CA ASN A 137 -2.57 -10.81 -8.84
C ASN A 137 -4.10 -10.97 -8.87
N THR A 138 -4.76 -10.80 -7.72
CA THR A 138 -6.23 -10.81 -7.65
C THR A 138 -6.80 -9.60 -8.39
N GLY A 139 -6.26 -8.41 -8.14
CA GLY A 139 -6.66 -7.19 -8.84
C GLY A 139 -6.35 -7.23 -10.34
N LEU A 140 -5.20 -7.80 -10.74
CA LEU A 140 -4.84 -7.99 -12.16
C LEU A 140 -5.84 -8.89 -12.89
N LYS A 141 -6.38 -9.91 -12.22
CA LYS A 141 -7.43 -10.73 -12.80
C LYS A 141 -8.69 -9.90 -13.09
N ASP A 142 -9.11 -9.05 -12.14
CA ASP A 142 -10.26 -8.17 -12.36
C ASP A 142 -10.01 -7.13 -13.46
N LEU A 143 -8.76 -6.66 -13.58
CA LEU A 143 -8.34 -5.75 -14.64
C LEU A 143 -8.27 -6.44 -16.01
N SER A 144 -7.87 -7.71 -16.07
CA SER A 144 -7.81 -8.47 -17.32
C SER A 144 -9.17 -8.64 -17.98
N ASP A 145 -10.24 -8.79 -17.19
CA ASP A 145 -11.62 -8.81 -17.67
C ASP A 145 -12.03 -7.50 -18.39
N LEU A 146 -11.40 -6.39 -18.02
CA LEU A 146 -11.60 -5.07 -18.62
C LEU A 146 -10.58 -4.75 -19.72
N GLY A 147 -9.72 -5.73 -20.07
CA GLY A 147 -8.72 -5.62 -21.13
C GLY A 147 -7.47 -4.85 -20.73
N PHE A 148 -7.14 -4.80 -19.44
CA PHE A 148 -5.89 -4.23 -18.94
C PHE A 148 -4.88 -5.32 -18.58
N THR A 149 -3.61 -5.00 -18.72
CA THR A 149 -2.48 -5.85 -18.34
C THR A 149 -1.66 -5.18 -17.23
N VAL A 150 -0.65 -5.87 -16.73
CA VAL A 150 0.28 -5.29 -15.74
C VAL A 150 0.96 -4.02 -16.28
N ASP A 151 1.18 -3.91 -17.59
CA ASP A 151 1.80 -2.73 -18.22
C ASP A 151 0.97 -1.45 -18.04
N SER A 152 -0.35 -1.61 -17.83
CA SER A 152 -1.24 -0.49 -17.53
C SER A 152 -0.98 0.15 -16.16
N LEU A 153 -0.32 -0.56 -15.26
CA LEU A 153 0.10 -0.09 -13.93
C LEU A 153 1.49 0.56 -13.93
N LEU A 154 2.23 0.45 -15.05
CA LEU A 154 3.60 0.93 -15.11
C LEU A 154 3.66 2.31 -15.74
N PRO A 155 4.43 3.25 -15.16
CA PRO A 155 4.68 4.53 -15.77
C PRO A 155 5.44 4.33 -17.09
N GLN A 156 5.18 5.20 -18.05
CA GLN A 156 5.88 5.19 -19.34
C GLN A 156 7.37 5.54 -19.20
N ASP A 157 8.18 5.10 -20.14
CA ASP A 157 9.57 5.53 -20.22
C ASP A 157 9.64 7.01 -20.59
N ARG A 158 10.39 7.80 -19.83
CA ARG A 158 10.54 9.25 -20.02
C ARG A 158 11.43 9.56 -21.21
N THR A 159 10.89 9.43 -22.41
CA THR A 159 11.61 9.70 -23.67
C THR A 159 11.19 11.01 -24.33
N GLY A 160 10.66 11.99 -23.59
CA GLY A 160 10.24 13.27 -24.15
C GLY A 160 8.94 13.81 -23.57
N ILE A 161 7.99 14.21 -24.42
CA ILE A 161 6.70 14.75 -24.01
C ILE A 161 5.85 13.62 -23.42
N GLN A 162 5.49 13.75 -22.15
CA GLN A 162 4.59 12.81 -21.48
C GLN A 162 3.17 13.02 -22.02
N ILE A 163 2.66 12.05 -22.74
CA ILE A 163 1.27 12.02 -23.21
C ILE A 163 0.50 11.14 -22.23
N ALA A 164 -0.61 11.67 -21.70
CA ALA A 164 -1.51 10.90 -20.86
C ALA A 164 -2.09 9.73 -21.69
N ARG A 165 -1.86 8.48 -21.24
CA ARG A 165 -2.42 7.27 -21.88
C ARG A 165 -3.92 7.16 -21.65
N TYR A 166 -4.37 7.65 -20.51
CA TYR A 166 -5.76 7.55 -20.06
C TYR A 166 -6.27 8.92 -19.65
N SER A 167 -7.57 9.06 -19.64
CA SER A 167 -8.18 10.27 -19.10
C SER A 167 -9.45 9.97 -18.32
N VAL A 168 -9.65 10.73 -17.26
CA VAL A 168 -10.86 10.73 -16.45
C VAL A 168 -11.67 11.97 -16.78
N ARG A 169 -12.88 11.80 -17.28
CA ARG A 169 -13.83 12.89 -17.53
C ARG A 169 -14.82 12.96 -16.39
N HIS A 170 -15.07 14.16 -15.91
CA HIS A 170 -16.03 14.41 -14.84
C HIS A 170 -17.08 15.43 -15.32
N GLY A 171 -18.37 15.06 -15.17
CA GLY A 171 -19.49 15.84 -15.71
C GLY A 171 -19.97 15.33 -17.05
N GLY A 172 -21.22 15.67 -17.47
CA GLY A 172 -21.83 15.20 -18.71
C GLY A 172 -21.03 15.50 -19.98
N GLU A 173 -21.55 15.07 -21.13
CA GLU A 173 -20.87 15.09 -22.44
C GLU A 173 -20.22 16.43 -22.85
N ASP A 174 -20.74 17.55 -22.33
CA ASP A 174 -20.23 18.91 -22.59
C ASP A 174 -19.18 19.41 -21.58
N SER A 175 -18.79 18.61 -20.59
CA SER A 175 -17.87 19.09 -19.56
C SER A 175 -16.40 18.99 -20.01
N THR A 176 -15.71 20.13 -19.96
CA THR A 176 -14.28 20.26 -20.29
C THR A 176 -13.34 19.76 -19.18
N ASN A 177 -13.87 19.17 -18.12
CA ASN A 177 -13.07 18.70 -16.99
C ASN A 177 -12.50 17.29 -17.28
N THR A 178 -11.40 17.26 -18.02
CA THR A 178 -10.67 16.04 -18.32
C THR A 178 -9.33 16.06 -17.59
N ILE A 179 -9.07 15.03 -16.79
CA ILE A 179 -7.79 14.83 -16.09
C ILE A 179 -7.06 13.71 -16.80
N GLY A 180 -5.92 14.04 -17.41
CA GLY A 180 -5.05 13.03 -18.03
C GLY A 180 -4.25 12.28 -16.96
N ILE A 181 -4.12 10.96 -17.11
CA ILE A 181 -3.30 10.11 -16.25
C ILE A 181 -2.36 9.26 -17.09
N GLU A 182 -1.15 9.05 -16.60
CA GLU A 182 -0.11 8.32 -17.33
C GLU A 182 -0.32 6.81 -17.22
N ASP A 183 -0.68 6.34 -16.05
CA ASP A 183 -0.90 4.93 -15.72
C ASP A 183 -2.15 4.76 -14.83
N LEU A 184 -2.61 3.52 -14.66
CA LEU A 184 -3.78 3.23 -13.81
C LEU A 184 -3.56 3.56 -12.33
N ARG A 185 -2.33 3.66 -11.84
CA ARG A 185 -2.03 4.04 -10.45
C ARG A 185 -2.49 5.47 -10.16
N GLY A 186 -2.45 6.35 -11.18
CA GLY A 186 -2.96 7.71 -11.09
C GLY A 186 -4.48 7.83 -11.05
N LEU A 187 -5.24 6.76 -11.37
CA LEU A 187 -6.70 6.80 -11.46
C LEU A 187 -7.38 7.25 -10.17
N LEU A 188 -7.05 6.62 -9.06
CA LEU A 188 -7.69 6.95 -7.78
C LEU A 188 -7.35 8.37 -7.31
N GLY A 189 -6.11 8.82 -7.55
CA GLY A 189 -5.69 10.19 -7.31
C GLY A 189 -6.51 11.19 -8.14
N ALA A 190 -6.69 10.93 -9.43
CA ALA A 190 -7.48 11.76 -10.31
C ALA A 190 -8.97 11.84 -9.89
N ILE A 191 -9.56 10.71 -9.47
CA ILE A 191 -10.94 10.68 -8.95
C ILE A 191 -11.07 11.47 -7.65
N ARG A 192 -10.10 11.31 -6.73
CA ARG A 192 -10.08 12.09 -5.47
C ARG A 192 -9.97 13.58 -5.77
N ALA A 193 -9.04 13.99 -6.63
CA ALA A 193 -8.86 15.38 -7.03
C ALA A 193 -10.11 15.97 -7.71
N ALA A 194 -10.79 15.18 -8.55
CA ALA A 194 -12.06 15.60 -9.16
C ALA A 194 -13.17 15.77 -8.11
N GLY A 195 -13.24 14.87 -7.12
CA GLY A 195 -14.20 14.93 -6.02
C GLY A 195 -13.94 16.05 -5.01
N GLU A 196 -12.69 16.45 -4.84
CA GLU A 196 -12.27 17.54 -3.94
C GLU A 196 -12.59 18.92 -4.49
N LYS A 197 -12.83 19.02 -5.81
CA LYS A 197 -13.14 20.30 -6.46
C LYS A 197 -14.44 20.90 -5.90
N GLY A 198 -14.31 22.05 -5.24
CA GLY A 198 -15.44 22.72 -4.60
C GLY A 198 -15.75 22.27 -3.16
N MET A 199 -14.95 21.32 -2.62
CA MET A 199 -15.01 20.96 -1.21
C MET A 199 -14.08 21.86 -0.40
N SER A 200 -14.54 22.28 0.77
CA SER A 200 -13.74 22.93 1.80
C SER A 200 -13.67 22.01 3.00
N ILE A 201 -12.46 21.60 3.38
CA ILE A 201 -12.25 20.78 4.57
C ILE A 201 -11.78 21.71 5.69
N THR A 202 -12.60 21.82 6.73
CA THR A 202 -12.25 22.59 7.93
C THR A 202 -12.01 21.63 9.08
N ARG A 203 -10.89 21.79 9.77
CA ARG A 203 -10.56 21.04 10.97
C ARG A 203 -10.77 21.91 12.20
N PHE A 204 -11.65 21.48 13.08
CA PHE A 204 -11.87 22.15 14.34
C PHE A 204 -11.02 21.51 15.44
N LYS A 205 -10.24 22.29 16.16
CA LYS A 205 -9.40 21.83 17.29
C LYS A 205 -10.14 21.85 18.61
N GLY A 206 -11.24 22.59 18.68
CA GLY A 206 -12.07 22.69 19.88
C GLY A 206 -13.52 23.00 19.54
N LEU A 207 -14.43 22.61 20.43
CA LEU A 207 -15.87 22.82 20.24
C LEU A 207 -16.28 24.31 20.20
N GLY A 208 -15.48 25.18 20.80
CA GLY A 208 -15.72 26.63 20.80
C GLY A 208 -15.49 27.34 19.46
N GLU A 209 -14.85 26.66 18.50
CA GLU A 209 -14.62 27.17 17.15
C GLU A 209 -15.81 26.88 16.21
N MET A 210 -16.72 26.01 16.64
CA MET A 210 -17.84 25.54 15.84
C MET A 210 -19.06 26.44 16.03
N ASN A 211 -19.78 26.69 14.95
CA ASN A 211 -21.09 27.31 15.06
C ASN A 211 -22.14 26.30 15.61
N ALA A 212 -23.35 26.80 15.96
CA ALA A 212 -24.36 25.97 16.61
C ALA A 212 -24.86 24.81 15.73
N GLU A 213 -24.93 24.99 14.42
CA GLU A 213 -25.36 23.95 13.47
C GLU A 213 -24.29 22.86 13.33
N GLU A 214 -23.05 23.25 13.14
CA GLU A 214 -21.91 22.33 13.05
C GLU A 214 -21.75 21.53 14.33
N LEU A 215 -21.86 22.18 15.50
CA LEU A 215 -21.80 21.51 16.79
C LEU A 215 -22.94 20.51 16.97
N ARG A 216 -24.15 20.85 16.55
CA ARG A 216 -25.29 19.95 16.59
C ARG A 216 -25.05 18.73 15.72
N GLU A 217 -24.65 18.93 14.45
CA GLU A 217 -24.54 17.88 13.44
C GLU A 217 -23.41 16.90 13.76
N THR A 218 -22.28 17.40 14.26
CA THR A 218 -21.07 16.58 14.50
C THR A 218 -21.04 15.90 15.87
N THR A 219 -21.58 16.57 16.92
CA THR A 219 -21.39 16.11 18.31
C THR A 219 -22.67 15.84 19.09
N LEU A 220 -23.80 16.51 18.77
CA LEU A 220 -25.00 16.47 19.59
C LEU A 220 -26.13 15.63 19.00
N ASP A 221 -26.22 15.51 17.66
CA ASP A 221 -27.31 14.78 17.01
C ASP A 221 -27.28 13.29 17.41
N PRO A 222 -28.37 12.75 18.03
CA PRO A 222 -28.43 11.34 18.44
C PRO A 222 -28.19 10.33 17.32
N ASN A 223 -28.49 10.70 16.07
CA ASN A 223 -28.32 9.80 14.92
C ASN A 223 -26.86 9.69 14.46
N ASN A 224 -26.05 10.71 14.69
CA ASN A 224 -24.70 10.82 14.19
C ASN A 224 -23.63 10.67 15.28
N ARG A 225 -23.98 11.03 16.55
CA ARG A 225 -23.03 10.98 17.66
C ARG A 225 -22.66 9.57 18.07
N THR A 226 -21.42 9.38 18.48
CA THR A 226 -20.95 8.17 19.16
C THR A 226 -20.70 8.49 20.63
N LEU A 227 -21.39 7.74 21.53
CA LEU A 227 -21.18 7.87 22.97
C LEU A 227 -20.18 6.82 23.45
N ILE A 228 -19.14 7.28 24.14
CA ILE A 228 -18.14 6.43 24.76
C ILE A 228 -18.33 6.47 26.26
N LYS A 229 -18.52 5.30 26.89
CA LYS A 229 -18.59 5.20 28.35
C LYS A 229 -17.16 5.24 28.92
N VAL A 230 -16.86 6.29 29.64
CA VAL A 230 -15.60 6.41 30.39
C VAL A 230 -15.74 5.66 31.70
N SER A 231 -14.83 4.74 31.96
CA SER A 231 -14.73 4.00 33.22
C SER A 231 -13.31 4.06 33.72
N MET A 232 -13.15 4.14 35.03
CA MET A 232 -11.85 4.13 35.69
C MET A 232 -11.68 2.75 36.34
N ALA A 233 -10.82 1.91 35.77
CA ALA A 233 -10.56 0.58 36.30
C ALA A 233 -9.65 0.63 37.55
N ASN A 234 -8.63 1.50 37.54
CA ASN A 234 -7.69 1.70 38.62
C ASN A 234 -7.42 3.19 38.80
N ALA A 235 -7.74 3.70 40.01
CA ALA A 235 -7.57 5.11 40.31
C ALA A 235 -6.10 5.51 40.47
N ALA A 236 -5.24 4.61 40.96
CA ALA A 236 -3.81 4.89 41.13
C ALA A 236 -3.11 5.03 39.78
N ASP A 237 -3.37 4.11 38.86
CA ASP A 237 -2.78 4.16 37.49
C ASP A 237 -3.25 5.41 36.73
N ALA A 238 -4.51 5.82 36.94
CA ALA A 238 -5.04 7.04 36.35
C ALA A 238 -4.35 8.29 36.89
N ASP A 239 -4.11 8.37 38.22
CA ASP A 239 -3.39 9.49 38.85
C ASP A 239 -1.94 9.56 38.37
N ASP A 240 -1.26 8.42 38.29
CA ASP A 240 0.10 8.36 37.77
C ASP A 240 0.17 8.81 36.30
N MET A 241 -0.79 8.44 35.47
CA MET A 241 -0.87 8.90 34.08
C MET A 241 -1.07 10.39 33.99
N PHE A 242 -1.94 10.98 34.81
CA PHE A 242 -2.11 12.43 34.88
C PHE A 242 -0.84 13.13 35.34
N ARG A 243 -0.11 12.59 36.32
CA ARG A 243 1.18 13.15 36.76
C ARG A 243 2.23 13.11 35.67
N ILE A 244 2.30 12.03 34.89
CA ILE A 244 3.25 11.91 33.76
C ILE A 244 2.91 12.91 32.67
N LEU A 245 1.65 12.94 32.20
CA LEU A 245 1.27 13.70 31.02
C LEU A 245 1.03 15.19 31.30
N MET A 246 0.53 15.54 32.49
CA MET A 246 0.14 16.91 32.83
C MET A 246 0.98 17.52 33.98
N GLY A 247 1.93 16.78 34.55
CA GLY A 247 2.81 17.27 35.60
C GLY A 247 3.84 18.27 35.07
N ASP A 248 4.47 19.00 36.02
CA ASP A 248 5.46 20.03 35.72
C ASP A 248 6.78 19.50 35.14
N LYS A 249 7.07 18.21 35.38
CA LYS A 249 8.31 17.57 34.91
C LYS A 249 8.20 17.14 33.45
N VAL A 250 9.17 17.58 32.64
CA VAL A 250 9.19 17.30 31.20
C VAL A 250 9.70 15.89 30.89
N GLU A 251 10.74 15.42 31.60
CA GLU A 251 11.40 14.15 31.33
C GLU A 251 10.43 12.95 31.32
N PRO A 252 9.60 12.71 32.36
CA PRO A 252 8.71 11.56 32.35
C PRO A 252 7.69 11.59 31.21
N ARG A 253 7.24 12.78 30.82
CA ARG A 253 6.34 12.98 29.67
C ARG A 253 7.03 12.64 28.37
N ARG A 254 8.26 13.10 28.19
CA ARG A 254 9.07 12.84 27.00
C ARG A 254 9.34 11.34 26.85
N GLU A 255 9.79 10.68 27.90
CA GLU A 255 10.01 9.23 27.90
C GLU A 255 8.74 8.45 27.58
N PHE A 256 7.60 8.87 28.12
CA PHE A 256 6.30 8.24 27.81
C PHE A 256 5.93 8.38 26.34
N ILE A 257 6.10 9.60 25.78
CA ILE A 257 5.81 9.87 24.34
C ILE A 257 6.74 9.05 23.45
N GLU A 258 8.03 9.04 23.73
CA GLU A 258 9.02 8.26 22.96
C GLU A 258 8.70 6.75 22.99
N LYS A 259 8.35 6.21 24.14
CA LYS A 259 8.00 4.80 24.33
C LYS A 259 6.75 4.40 23.54
N HIS A 260 5.75 5.27 23.45
CA HIS A 260 4.45 5.01 22.82
C HIS A 260 4.29 5.66 21.45
N ALA A 261 5.36 6.20 20.85
CA ALA A 261 5.29 6.91 19.59
C ALA A 261 4.75 6.05 18.44
N LEU A 262 5.02 4.74 18.45
CA LEU A 262 4.55 3.81 17.42
C LEU A 262 3.07 3.40 17.61
N ASP A 263 2.50 3.60 18.78
CA ASP A 263 1.12 3.23 19.08
C ASP A 263 0.12 4.30 18.62
N VAL A 264 0.60 5.48 18.26
CA VAL A 264 -0.23 6.63 17.86
C VAL A 264 -0.79 6.42 16.45
N LYS A 265 -2.13 6.40 16.35
CA LYS A 265 -2.82 6.19 15.06
C LYS A 265 -3.32 7.47 14.38
N ASN A 266 -3.63 8.50 15.13
CA ASN A 266 -4.20 9.74 14.61
C ASN A 266 -3.45 10.93 15.22
N LEU A 267 -2.26 11.20 14.72
CA LEU A 267 -1.48 12.33 15.17
C LEU A 267 -2.03 13.63 14.56
N ASP A 268 -2.35 14.58 15.41
CA ASP A 268 -2.75 15.92 15.01
C ASP A 268 -1.50 16.81 14.89
N ILE A 269 -1.02 16.99 13.65
CA ILE A 269 0.19 17.77 13.33
C ILE A 269 -0.22 19.11 12.75
#